data_bbb4ab5390bf54ae086fe855ea5e479d
#
_entry.id   bbb4ab5390bf54ae086fe855ea5e479d
#
_cell.length_a   1.000
_cell.length_b   1.000
_cell.length_c   1.000
_cell.angle_alpha   90.00
_cell.angle_beta   90.00
_cell.angle_gamma   90.00
#
_symmetry.space_group_name_H-M   'P 1'
#
loop_
_entity.id
_entity.type
_entity.pdbx_description
1 polymer ?
#
loop_
_entity_poly.entity_id
_entity_poly.type
_entity_poly.pdbx_seq_one_letter_code
_entity_poly.pdbx_strand_id
1 'polypeptide(L)'
;AIIFGDELYNEIVNANLKIGERHLLAATYHDYTGKCSDIEIPASLTTKRPTPTCSSWRTALELNLSTPDHNRTPDDWCIIPYSSGTTGQPKGCLHTHRSVNATIFAYPRWVGVKNGSQVLATLPLCHVTGMQHSMNLPILTASTIHLMTRWNAQAAAEIIENEKIQHWRSITTTMI
;
A
#
# COMPACT_ATOMS: atom_id res chain seq x y z
N ALA A 1 -0.78 -13.64 -11.11
CA ALA A 1 -1.97 -13.17 -10.40
C ALA A 1 -2.16 -11.66 -10.55
N ILE A 2 -3.38 -11.19 -10.46
CA ILE A 2 -3.73 -9.76 -10.33
C ILE A 2 -4.42 -9.60 -9.01
N ILE A 3 -3.89 -8.72 -8.15
CA ILE A 3 -4.47 -8.38 -6.86
C ILE A 3 -5.01 -6.96 -6.97
N PHE A 4 -6.26 -6.75 -6.56
CA PHE A 4 -6.94 -5.44 -6.67
C PHE A 4 -7.95 -5.24 -5.55
N GLY A 5 -8.32 -3.98 -5.28
CA GLY A 5 -9.40 -3.65 -4.36
C GLY A 5 -10.77 -4.00 -4.95
N ASP A 6 -11.71 -4.47 -4.11
CA ASP A 6 -13.06 -4.87 -4.56
C ASP A 6 -13.84 -3.73 -5.24
N GLU A 7 -13.48 -2.49 -4.97
CA GLU A 7 -14.02 -1.30 -5.65
C GLU A 7 -13.68 -1.21 -7.14
N LEU A 8 -12.61 -1.90 -7.57
CA LEU A 8 -12.14 -1.91 -8.96
C LEU A 8 -12.62 -3.14 -9.75
N TYR A 9 -13.55 -3.93 -9.18
CA TYR A 9 -14.00 -5.18 -9.81
C TYR A 9 -14.51 -4.97 -11.23
N ASN A 10 -15.38 -3.98 -11.44
CA ASN A 10 -15.97 -3.75 -12.76
C ASN A 10 -14.93 -3.28 -13.78
N GLU A 11 -13.98 -2.46 -13.38
CA GLU A 11 -12.89 -1.99 -14.24
C GLU A 11 -11.98 -3.15 -14.66
N ILE A 12 -11.65 -4.04 -13.74
CA ILE A 12 -10.78 -5.21 -14.01
C ILE A 12 -11.48 -6.21 -14.93
N VAL A 13 -12.77 -6.50 -14.69
CA VAL A 13 -13.52 -7.44 -15.51
C VAL A 13 -13.78 -6.86 -16.90
N ASN A 14 -14.15 -5.58 -17.01
CA ASN A 14 -14.45 -4.91 -18.27
C ASN A 14 -13.20 -4.57 -19.10
N ALA A 15 -12.03 -4.55 -18.49
CA ALA A 15 -10.76 -4.28 -19.19
C ALA A 15 -10.42 -5.35 -20.24
N ASN A 16 -11.25 -6.41 -20.36
CA ASN A 16 -11.12 -7.52 -21.33
C ASN A 16 -9.64 -7.94 -21.49
N LEU A 17 -8.94 -7.91 -20.37
CA LEU A 17 -7.56 -8.33 -20.32
C LEU A 17 -7.57 -9.76 -20.83
N LYS A 18 -6.86 -10.07 -21.91
CA LYS A 18 -6.55 -11.43 -22.33
C LYS A 18 -5.72 -12.10 -21.24
N ILE A 19 -6.35 -12.21 -20.10
CA ILE A 19 -5.79 -12.76 -18.87
C ILE A 19 -6.05 -14.25 -19.01
N GLY A 20 -5.22 -14.99 -19.73
CA GLY A 20 -5.33 -16.46 -19.75
C GLY A 20 -5.69 -17.01 -18.37
N GLU A 21 -5.26 -18.14 -17.96
CA GLU A 21 -5.52 -18.76 -16.63
C GLU A 21 -4.91 -17.96 -15.44
N ARG A 22 -5.09 -16.64 -15.42
CA ARG A 22 -4.56 -15.79 -14.34
C ARG A 22 -5.52 -15.77 -13.15
N HIS A 23 -4.97 -15.94 -11.97
CA HIS A 23 -5.73 -15.79 -10.74
C HIS A 23 -6.05 -14.31 -10.48
N LEU A 24 -7.34 -14.01 -10.34
CA LEU A 24 -7.84 -12.72 -9.90
C LEU A 24 -8.12 -12.80 -8.39
N LEU A 25 -7.46 -11.95 -7.62
CA LEU A 25 -7.57 -11.89 -6.17
C LEU A 25 -8.15 -10.54 -5.77
N ALA A 26 -9.36 -10.54 -5.24
CA ALA A 26 -10.01 -9.34 -4.73
C ALA A 26 -9.71 -9.16 -3.24
N ALA A 27 -9.14 -8.02 -2.88
CA ALA A 27 -8.96 -7.57 -1.50
C ALA A 27 -10.07 -6.57 -1.15
N THR A 28 -10.55 -6.59 0.09
CA THR A 28 -11.54 -5.62 0.57
C THR A 28 -11.07 -4.98 1.87
N TYR A 29 -11.27 -3.69 2.01
CA TYR A 29 -10.99 -2.98 3.27
C TYR A 29 -11.81 -3.56 4.44
N HIS A 30 -13.04 -3.98 4.17
CA HIS A 30 -13.93 -4.59 5.16
C HIS A 30 -13.26 -5.71 5.97
N ASP A 31 -12.44 -6.56 5.33
CA ASP A 31 -11.79 -7.68 6.00
C ASP A 31 -10.70 -7.24 7.00
N TYR A 32 -10.28 -5.98 6.96
CA TYR A 32 -9.20 -5.39 7.76
C TYR A 32 -9.65 -4.19 8.59
N THR A 33 -10.89 -3.72 8.46
CA THR A 33 -11.45 -2.71 9.36
C THR A 33 -11.82 -3.36 10.69
N GLY A 34 -10.94 -3.21 11.67
CA GLY A 34 -11.21 -3.60 13.06
C GLY A 34 -11.98 -2.50 13.80
N LYS A 35 -12.32 -2.76 15.08
CA LYS A 35 -12.75 -1.72 16.01
C LYS A 35 -11.52 -0.85 16.35
N CYS A 36 -11.31 0.17 15.55
CA CYS A 36 -10.31 1.19 15.84
C CYS A 36 -11.02 2.33 16.55
N SER A 37 -10.84 2.51 17.86
CA SER A 37 -11.24 3.67 18.63
C SER A 37 -12.65 4.24 18.32
N ASP A 38 -12.98 5.38 18.85
CA ASP A 38 -14.26 6.09 18.64
C ASP A 38 -14.32 6.84 17.29
N ILE A 39 -13.32 6.66 16.42
CA ILE A 39 -13.25 7.28 15.10
C ILE A 39 -14.23 6.59 14.15
N GLU A 40 -15.16 7.36 13.59
CA GLU A 40 -16.11 6.87 12.60
C GLU A 40 -15.36 6.42 11.31
N ILE A 41 -15.49 5.12 10.97
CA ILE A 41 -14.92 4.57 9.75
C ILE A 41 -15.90 4.83 8.60
N PRO A 42 -15.46 5.46 7.49
CA PRO A 42 -16.32 5.72 6.34
C PRO A 42 -16.99 4.44 5.81
N ALA A 43 -18.28 4.51 5.50
CA ALA A 43 -19.06 3.38 4.97
C ALA A 43 -18.40 2.73 3.73
N SER A 44 -17.68 3.49 2.93
CA SER A 44 -16.93 2.98 1.77
C SER A 44 -15.85 1.96 2.13
N LEU A 45 -15.36 1.95 3.37
CA LEU A 45 -14.35 1.02 3.88
C LEU A 45 -14.97 -0.17 4.62
N THR A 46 -16.19 -0.03 5.12
CA THR A 46 -16.89 -1.08 5.86
C THR A 46 -17.82 -1.91 4.99
N THR A 47 -18.07 -1.48 3.75
CA THR A 47 -18.95 -2.19 2.81
C THR A 47 -18.13 -3.16 1.97
N LYS A 48 -18.50 -4.45 2.04
CA LYS A 48 -17.95 -5.49 1.15
C LYS A 48 -18.71 -5.52 -0.17
N ARG A 49 -17.98 -5.42 -1.28
CA ARG A 49 -18.58 -5.48 -2.62
C ARG A 49 -18.50 -6.90 -3.18
N PRO A 50 -19.51 -7.36 -3.94
CA PRO A 50 -19.48 -8.70 -4.53
C PRO A 50 -18.43 -8.78 -5.65
N THR A 51 -17.63 -9.84 -5.63
CA THR A 51 -16.60 -10.14 -6.65
C THR A 51 -16.74 -11.59 -7.12
N PRO A 52 -17.87 -11.95 -7.79
CA PRO A 52 -18.29 -13.34 -7.96
C PRO A 52 -17.33 -14.22 -8.77
N THR A 53 -16.48 -13.63 -9.63
CA THR A 53 -15.54 -14.37 -10.51
C THR A 53 -14.11 -14.37 -9.99
N CYS A 54 -13.88 -13.85 -8.76
CA CYS A 54 -12.54 -13.68 -8.19
C CYS A 54 -12.41 -14.46 -6.89
N SER A 55 -11.20 -14.93 -6.60
CA SER A 55 -10.88 -15.46 -5.28
C SER A 55 -10.68 -14.32 -4.28
N SER A 56 -11.05 -14.53 -3.02
CA SER A 56 -10.77 -13.57 -1.96
C SER A 56 -9.27 -13.57 -1.62
N TRP A 57 -8.67 -12.39 -1.50
CA TRP A 57 -7.31 -12.23 -1.00
C TRP A 57 -7.13 -12.86 0.38
N ARG A 58 -8.10 -12.66 1.28
CA ARG A 58 -8.08 -13.24 2.62
C ARG A 58 -8.05 -14.77 2.58
N THR A 59 -8.92 -15.39 1.79
CA THR A 59 -8.94 -16.85 1.62
C THR A 59 -7.62 -17.36 1.04
N ALA A 60 -7.01 -16.62 0.11
CA ALA A 60 -5.71 -16.99 -0.44
C ALA A 60 -4.59 -16.96 0.62
N LEU A 61 -4.63 -16.02 1.57
CA LEU A 61 -3.70 -15.98 2.70
C LEU A 61 -3.92 -17.15 3.68
N GLU A 62 -5.17 -17.52 3.91
CA GLU A 62 -5.55 -18.64 4.81
C GLU A 62 -5.03 -20.00 4.32
N LEU A 63 -4.72 -20.14 3.04
CA LEU A 63 -4.08 -21.34 2.48
C LEU A 63 -2.67 -21.58 3.05
N ASN A 64 -2.05 -20.55 3.62
CA ASN A 64 -0.73 -20.59 4.26
C ASN A 64 0.32 -21.34 3.43
N LEU A 65 0.35 -21.10 2.14
CA LEU A 65 1.28 -21.74 1.21
C LEU A 65 2.70 -21.24 1.48
N SER A 66 3.66 -22.16 1.39
CA SER A 66 5.07 -21.80 1.49
C SER A 66 5.49 -20.92 0.30
N THR A 67 6.31 -19.92 0.58
CA THR A 67 6.93 -19.12 -0.48
C THR A 67 7.88 -19.99 -1.28
N PRO A 68 7.80 -20.03 -2.62
CA PRO A 68 8.75 -20.77 -3.43
C PRO A 68 10.16 -20.18 -3.31
N ASP A 69 11.16 -21.00 -3.49
CA ASP A 69 12.55 -20.56 -3.58
C ASP A 69 12.70 -19.55 -4.72
N HIS A 70 13.53 -18.55 -4.49
CA HIS A 70 13.85 -17.55 -5.50
C HIS A 70 15.35 -17.25 -5.55
N ASN A 71 15.82 -16.91 -6.72
CA ASN A 71 17.23 -16.53 -6.98
C ASN A 71 17.33 -15.08 -7.47
N ARG A 72 16.49 -14.20 -6.95
CA ARG A 72 16.47 -12.78 -7.33
C ARG A 72 17.76 -12.08 -6.92
N THR A 73 18.26 -11.28 -7.84
CA THR A 73 19.45 -10.45 -7.64
C THR A 73 19.06 -8.98 -7.43
N PRO A 74 19.95 -8.14 -6.89
CA PRO A 74 19.69 -6.72 -6.77
C PRO A 74 19.38 -6.01 -8.09
N ASP A 75 19.82 -6.54 -9.20
CA ASP A 75 19.67 -5.94 -10.53
C ASP A 75 18.42 -6.45 -11.28
N ASP A 76 17.70 -7.41 -10.72
CA ASP A 76 16.40 -7.83 -11.26
C ASP A 76 15.34 -6.73 -11.11
N TRP A 77 14.37 -6.76 -11.99
CA TRP A 77 13.25 -5.83 -11.98
C TRP A 77 12.41 -6.01 -10.71
N CYS A 78 12.09 -4.88 -10.09
CA CYS A 78 11.35 -4.84 -8.82
C CYS A 78 9.95 -4.27 -9.02
N ILE A 79 9.86 -3.06 -9.58
CA ILE A 79 8.60 -2.34 -9.75
C ILE A 79 8.61 -1.49 -11.02
N ILE A 80 7.40 -1.20 -11.51
CA ILE A 80 7.17 -0.27 -12.62
C ILE A 80 6.08 0.71 -12.20
N PRO A 81 6.40 1.75 -11.41
CA PRO A 81 5.44 2.82 -11.15
C PRO A 81 5.18 3.62 -12.42
N TYR A 82 3.92 4.00 -12.61
CA TYR A 82 3.49 4.80 -13.75
C TYR A 82 3.38 6.27 -13.37
N SER A 83 3.86 7.13 -14.26
CA SER A 83 3.63 8.58 -14.21
C SER A 83 2.63 8.99 -15.28
N SER A 84 1.92 10.11 -15.08
CA SER A 84 0.97 10.64 -16.07
C SER A 84 1.63 11.08 -17.39
N GLY A 85 2.95 11.27 -17.38
CA GLY A 85 3.72 11.77 -18.52
C GLY A 85 3.34 13.20 -18.91
N THR A 86 4.30 13.97 -19.40
CA THR A 86 4.08 15.33 -19.90
C THR A 86 3.28 15.36 -21.22
N THR A 87 3.21 14.24 -21.92
CA THR A 87 2.51 14.08 -23.20
C THR A 87 1.11 13.45 -23.07
N GLY A 88 0.60 13.27 -21.83
CA GLY A 88 -0.70 12.69 -21.56
C GLY A 88 -0.76 11.15 -21.63
N GLN A 89 0.27 10.49 -22.13
CA GLN A 89 0.34 9.02 -22.12
C GLN A 89 1.10 8.54 -20.87
N PRO A 90 0.52 7.61 -20.08
CA PRO A 90 1.20 7.05 -18.92
C PRO A 90 2.53 6.39 -19.32
N LYS A 91 3.58 6.68 -18.55
CA LYS A 91 4.93 6.11 -18.74
C LYS A 91 5.32 5.25 -17.54
N GLY A 92 5.68 4.01 -17.79
CA GLY A 92 6.20 3.10 -16.77
C GLY A 92 7.70 3.37 -16.53
N CYS A 93 8.05 3.63 -15.26
CA CYS A 93 9.44 3.81 -14.83
C CYS A 93 9.96 2.51 -14.24
N LEU A 94 10.83 1.81 -14.94
CA LEU A 94 11.40 0.55 -14.48
C LEU A 94 12.43 0.76 -13.39
N HIS A 95 12.25 0.09 -12.25
CA HIS A 95 13.19 0.08 -11.12
C HIS A 95 13.64 -1.32 -10.77
N THR A 96 14.92 -1.47 -10.46
CA THR A 96 15.50 -2.70 -9.91
C THR A 96 15.37 -2.74 -8.39
N HIS A 97 15.57 -3.92 -7.79
CA HIS A 97 15.65 -4.06 -6.33
C HIS A 97 16.75 -3.15 -5.74
N ARG A 98 17.90 -3.01 -6.43
CA ARG A 98 18.97 -2.11 -6.03
C ARG A 98 18.51 -0.66 -5.93
N SER A 99 17.84 -0.15 -6.96
CA SER A 99 17.40 1.26 -6.99
C SER A 99 16.32 1.57 -5.94
N VAL A 100 15.38 0.65 -5.73
CA VAL A 100 14.35 0.77 -4.69
C VAL A 100 14.98 0.76 -3.30
N ASN A 101 15.86 -0.20 -3.04
CA ASN A 101 16.51 -0.36 -1.75
C ASN A 101 17.46 0.80 -1.42
N ALA A 102 18.19 1.35 -2.39
CA ALA A 102 19.09 2.48 -2.15
C ALA A 102 18.38 3.65 -1.46
N THR A 103 17.15 3.95 -1.88
CA THR A 103 16.36 5.05 -1.30
C THR A 103 15.96 4.75 0.15
N ILE A 104 15.44 3.54 0.43
CA ILE A 104 14.95 3.19 1.77
C ILE A 104 16.07 2.93 2.77
N PHE A 105 17.28 2.53 2.34
CA PHE A 105 18.44 2.38 3.22
C PHE A 105 19.11 3.72 3.57
N ALA A 106 19.08 4.70 2.66
CA ALA A 106 19.65 6.02 2.91
C ALA A 106 18.75 6.89 3.81
N TYR A 107 17.45 6.83 3.62
CA TYR A 107 16.48 7.71 4.24
C TYR A 107 16.45 7.67 5.79
N PRO A 108 16.48 6.50 6.47
CA PRO A 108 16.46 6.46 7.94
C PRO A 108 17.62 7.21 8.59
N ARG A 109 18.77 7.16 7.95
CA ARG A 109 19.98 7.89 8.42
C ARG A 109 19.81 9.39 8.34
N TRP A 110 19.05 9.87 7.35
CA TRP A 110 18.82 11.31 7.12
C TRP A 110 17.79 11.89 8.07
N VAL A 111 16.70 11.17 8.32
CA VAL A 111 15.56 11.67 9.11
C VAL A 111 15.47 11.08 10.52
N GLY A 112 16.43 10.23 10.90
CA GLY A 112 16.49 9.67 12.24
C GLY A 112 15.40 8.63 12.55
N VAL A 113 14.84 7.93 11.56
CA VAL A 113 13.89 6.82 11.82
C VAL A 113 14.61 5.71 12.53
N LYS A 114 14.08 5.30 13.69
CA LYS A 114 14.61 4.19 14.49
C LYS A 114 13.80 2.93 14.24
N ASN A 115 14.41 1.78 14.53
CA ASN A 115 13.69 0.52 14.52
C ASN A 115 12.57 0.53 15.56
N GLY A 116 11.41 -0.02 15.18
CA GLY A 116 10.23 -0.09 16.04
C GLY A 116 9.46 1.22 16.18
N SER A 117 9.74 2.23 15.34
CA SER A 117 9.01 3.50 15.36
C SER A 117 7.52 3.34 15.01
N GLN A 118 6.70 4.32 15.44
CA GLN A 118 5.29 4.43 15.04
C GLN A 118 5.20 5.37 13.83
N VAL A 119 4.59 4.90 12.74
CA VAL A 119 4.54 5.61 11.46
C VAL A 119 3.10 5.79 11.01
N LEU A 120 2.68 7.04 10.74
CA LEU A 120 1.37 7.32 10.14
C LEU A 120 1.48 7.31 8.61
N ALA A 121 0.71 6.44 7.97
CA ALA A 121 0.67 6.26 6.53
C ALA A 121 -0.62 6.85 5.94
N THR A 122 -0.52 8.03 5.33
CA THR A 122 -1.65 8.75 4.73
C THR A 122 -1.51 8.92 3.21
N LEU A 123 -0.32 8.67 2.67
CA LEU A 123 -0.07 8.83 1.24
C LEU A 123 -0.46 7.57 0.46
N PRO A 124 -0.98 7.72 -0.76
CA PRO A 124 -1.31 6.58 -1.62
C PRO A 124 -0.09 5.66 -1.83
N LEU A 125 -0.24 4.38 -1.52
CA LEU A 125 0.85 3.40 -1.66
C LEU A 125 1.19 3.08 -3.12
N CYS A 126 0.29 3.41 -4.07
CA CYS A 126 0.57 3.34 -5.51
C CYS A 126 1.50 4.46 -6.00
N HIS A 127 1.70 5.53 -5.22
CA HIS A 127 2.64 6.59 -5.51
C HIS A 127 3.99 6.29 -4.85
N VAL A 128 5.08 6.58 -5.55
CA VAL A 128 6.46 6.30 -5.10
C VAL A 128 6.74 6.79 -3.67
N THR A 129 6.29 7.99 -3.30
CA THR A 129 6.51 8.53 -1.96
C THR A 129 5.78 7.70 -0.90
N GLY A 130 4.51 7.37 -1.11
CA GLY A 130 3.74 6.53 -0.18
C GLY A 130 4.35 5.12 -0.08
N MET A 131 4.66 4.50 -1.21
CA MET A 131 5.26 3.17 -1.25
C MET A 131 6.60 3.13 -0.49
N GLN A 132 7.50 4.10 -0.74
CA GLN A 132 8.82 4.08 -0.13
C GLN A 132 8.80 4.46 1.35
N HIS A 133 8.09 5.53 1.72
CA HIS A 133 8.17 6.08 3.07
C HIS A 133 7.07 5.59 4.02
N SER A 134 5.91 5.17 3.49
CA SER A 134 4.79 4.70 4.31
C SER A 134 4.63 3.17 4.32
N MET A 135 5.36 2.44 3.45
CA MET A 135 5.32 0.98 3.39
C MET A 135 6.72 0.36 3.51
N ASN A 136 7.59 0.57 2.50
CA ASN A 136 8.89 -0.13 2.44
C ASN A 136 9.82 0.24 3.61
N LEU A 137 9.90 1.53 3.95
CA LEU A 137 10.72 1.99 5.06
C LEU A 137 10.27 1.43 6.42
N PRO A 138 8.99 1.52 6.82
CA PRO A 138 8.52 0.90 8.06
C PRO A 138 8.76 -0.61 8.12
N ILE A 139 8.60 -1.33 7.01
CA ILE A 139 8.91 -2.77 6.95
C ILE A 139 10.40 -3.00 7.21
N LEU A 140 11.29 -2.22 6.58
CA LEU A 140 12.73 -2.33 6.77
C LEU A 140 13.15 -2.07 8.22
N THR A 141 12.50 -1.11 8.88
CA THR A 141 12.82 -0.70 10.26
C THR A 141 11.98 -1.42 11.32
N ALA A 142 11.25 -2.48 10.94
CA ALA A 142 10.33 -3.20 11.83
C ALA A 142 9.40 -2.25 12.62
N SER A 143 8.96 -1.16 11.98
CA SER A 143 8.09 -0.14 12.55
C SER A 143 6.62 -0.54 12.44
N THR A 144 5.78 0.01 13.32
CA THR A 144 4.34 -0.14 13.23
C THR A 144 3.78 0.86 12.22
N ILE A 145 2.92 0.40 11.30
CA ILE A 145 2.26 1.25 10.32
C ILE A 145 0.81 1.48 10.76
N HIS A 146 0.45 2.73 11.05
CA HIS A 146 -0.93 3.16 11.24
C HIS A 146 -1.47 3.66 9.90
N LEU A 147 -2.26 2.82 9.23
CA LEU A 147 -2.74 3.09 7.87
C LEU A 147 -4.04 3.87 7.88
N MET A 148 -4.01 5.08 7.35
CA MET A 148 -5.19 5.90 7.11
C MET A 148 -5.50 5.94 5.61
N THR A 149 -6.53 5.22 5.19
CA THR A 149 -6.90 5.06 3.77
C THR A 149 -7.71 6.25 3.21
N ARG A 150 -8.30 7.06 4.09
CA ARG A 150 -8.99 8.31 3.74
C ARG A 150 -8.54 9.39 4.70
N TRP A 151 -8.16 10.54 4.15
CA TRP A 151 -7.71 11.67 4.95
C TRP A 151 -8.84 12.25 5.81
N ASN A 152 -8.57 12.39 7.10
CA ASN A 152 -9.37 13.11 8.06
C ASN A 152 -8.42 13.73 9.09
N ALA A 153 -8.40 15.05 9.17
CA ALA A 153 -7.45 15.79 10.00
C ALA A 153 -7.63 15.51 11.50
N GLN A 154 -8.87 15.42 11.97
CA GLN A 154 -9.16 15.11 13.37
C GLN A 154 -8.70 13.69 13.72
N ALA A 155 -9.05 12.71 12.89
CA ALA A 155 -8.61 11.33 13.09
C ALA A 155 -7.08 11.22 13.06
N ALA A 156 -6.41 11.96 12.18
CA ALA A 156 -4.95 12.00 12.14
C ALA A 156 -4.36 12.54 13.43
N ALA A 157 -4.90 13.64 13.97
CA ALA A 157 -4.46 14.21 15.24
C ALA A 157 -4.63 13.24 16.41
N GLU A 158 -5.78 12.57 16.49
CA GLU A 158 -6.07 11.56 17.52
C GLU A 158 -5.11 10.36 17.42
N ILE A 159 -4.86 9.84 16.20
CA ILE A 159 -3.89 8.75 16.00
C ILE A 159 -2.48 9.20 16.40
N ILE A 160 -2.07 10.41 16.01
CA ILE A 160 -0.73 10.94 16.37
C ILE A 160 -0.57 11.00 17.88
N GLU A 161 -1.60 11.49 18.58
CA GLU A 161 -1.55 11.62 20.03
C GLU A 161 -1.62 10.27 20.75
N ASN A 162 -2.58 9.43 20.40
CA ASN A 162 -2.84 8.17 21.10
C ASN A 162 -1.74 7.13 20.84
N GLU A 163 -1.31 7.00 19.58
CA GLU A 163 -0.33 6.00 19.16
C GLU A 163 1.12 6.51 19.23
N LYS A 164 1.33 7.76 19.69
CA LYS A 164 2.66 8.37 19.82
C LYS A 164 3.43 8.30 18.51
N ILE A 165 2.80 8.70 17.41
CA ILE A 165 3.41 8.69 16.08
C ILE A 165 4.71 9.49 16.08
N GLN A 166 5.78 8.89 15.61
CA GLN A 166 7.12 9.50 15.56
C GLN A 166 7.47 9.97 14.14
N HIS A 167 6.88 9.33 13.14
CA HIS A 167 7.16 9.66 11.75
C HIS A 167 5.86 9.73 10.93
N TRP A 168 5.69 10.83 10.23
CA TRP A 168 4.62 11.04 9.30
C TRP A 168 5.13 11.76 8.07
N ARG A 169 5.10 11.08 6.93
CA ARG A 169 5.36 11.71 5.63
C ARG A 169 4.05 12.24 5.08
N SER A 170 4.01 13.54 4.86
CA SER A 170 2.83 14.24 4.38
C SER A 170 3.14 15.10 3.16
N ILE A 171 2.12 15.67 2.56
CA ILE A 171 2.18 16.70 1.53
C ILE A 171 1.56 17.99 2.07
N THR A 172 1.92 19.13 1.49
CA THR A 172 1.51 20.44 1.98
C THR A 172 -0.01 20.58 2.15
N THR A 173 -0.78 20.00 1.25
CA THR A 173 -2.26 20.07 1.28
C THR A 173 -2.92 19.30 2.43
N THR A 174 -2.19 18.44 3.13
CA THR A 174 -2.69 17.73 4.32
C THR A 174 -2.27 18.42 5.63
N MET A 175 -1.48 19.50 5.55
CA MET A 175 -0.99 20.25 6.70
C MET A 175 -1.72 21.60 6.90
N ILE A 176 -2.60 21.96 5.99
CA ILE A 176 -3.45 23.13 6.01
C ILE A 176 -4.87 22.73 6.43
#